data_b6dab30bedec10063606912f54538ed3
#
_entry.id   b6dab30bedec10063606912f54538ed3
#
_cell.length_a   1.000
_cell.length_b   1.000
_cell.length_c   1.000
_cell.angle_alpha   90.00
_cell.angle_beta   90.00
_cell.angle_gamma   90.00
#
_symmetry.space_group_name_H-M   'P 1'
#
loop_
_entity.id
_entity.type
_entity.pdbx_description
1 polymer ?
#
loop_
_entity_poly.entity_id
_entity_poly.type
_entity_poly.pdbx_seq_one_letter_code
_entity_poly.pdbx_strand_id
1 'polypeptide(L)'
;MNPLKKAYCRVFQNVFKFALPLLPYRNPKIIGSVKGITEVLEKRNYNNVLIITDAGIRSLGLTERLEQTLKRSCISYHIYDKTVANPTTVNVDEALHMYLDNDCQAIIGFGGGSSMDCAKATAARIAKPHQSLAQMKGILKIHKKLPLLIAIPTTAGTGSETTLAAVITDAETRHKYAINDFPLIPRYAVLDPKVTLSLPPFITATTGMDALTHAVEAYIGNSTTPGTRKNALDAVRLIFENLDTAYTDGNNIEARRNMLRASYFAGCAFTKSYVGYVHAIAHSLGGKYNVPHGLANAVILPMVLETYGDSITHKLRNLAVTAGLCDKHEDDKTAARMFIDAVKDMKKRFGIGDYIPEIQETDIPELAHYADKEANPLYPVPVLMDASELETLYYRLMPPAGNC
;
A
#
# COMPACT_ATOMS: atom_id res chain seq x y z
N MET A 1 17.16 12.29 -18.80
CA MET A 1 17.70 12.86 -17.51
C MET A 1 19.17 13.27 -17.65
N ASN A 2 19.55 14.43 -17.10
CA ASN A 2 20.93 14.94 -17.08
C ASN A 2 21.89 13.97 -16.32
N PRO A 3 23.12 13.71 -16.82
CA PRO A 3 24.09 12.80 -16.20
C PRO A 3 24.42 13.12 -14.72
N LEU A 4 24.52 14.40 -14.36
CA LEU A 4 24.77 14.80 -12.96
C LEU A 4 23.60 14.46 -12.04
N LYS A 5 22.35 14.67 -12.48
CA LYS A 5 21.13 14.27 -11.73
C LYS A 5 21.08 12.75 -11.60
N LYS A 6 21.40 11.99 -12.67
CA LYS A 6 21.51 10.52 -12.62
C LYS A 6 22.51 10.05 -11.57
N ALA A 7 23.72 10.63 -11.59
CA ALA A 7 24.76 10.28 -10.62
C ALA A 7 24.33 10.58 -9.19
N TYR A 8 23.75 11.75 -8.94
CA TYR A 8 23.21 12.13 -7.63
C TYR A 8 22.15 11.12 -7.14
N CYS A 9 21.16 10.78 -7.98
CA CYS A 9 20.12 9.82 -7.63
C CYS A 9 20.72 8.44 -7.27
N ARG A 10 21.70 7.96 -8.05
CA ARG A 10 22.34 6.66 -7.80
C ARG A 10 23.18 6.65 -6.53
N VAL A 11 23.90 7.73 -6.24
CA VAL A 11 24.65 7.86 -4.98
C VAL A 11 23.67 7.84 -3.80
N PHE A 12 22.60 8.63 -3.85
CA PHE A 12 21.58 8.66 -2.81
C PHE A 12 20.97 7.27 -2.56
N GLN A 13 20.54 6.58 -3.63
CA GLN A 13 19.94 5.25 -3.58
C GLN A 13 20.89 4.19 -3.01
N ASN A 14 22.19 4.27 -3.36
CA ASN A 14 23.20 3.36 -2.83
C ASN A 14 23.48 3.61 -1.34
N VAL A 15 23.61 4.87 -0.91
CA VAL A 15 23.76 5.21 0.52
C VAL A 15 22.57 4.67 1.30
N PHE A 16 21.35 4.88 0.82
CA PHE A 16 20.15 4.36 1.45
C PHE A 16 20.14 2.82 1.51
N LYS A 17 20.50 2.15 0.41
CA LYS A 17 20.60 0.68 0.34
C LYS A 17 21.55 0.13 1.42
N PHE A 18 22.70 0.74 1.62
CA PHE A 18 23.64 0.34 2.66
C PHE A 18 23.14 0.64 4.07
N ALA A 19 22.33 1.67 4.25
CA ALA A 19 21.73 2.01 5.54
C ALA A 19 20.56 1.08 5.92
N LEU A 20 19.85 0.48 4.96
CA LEU A 20 18.65 -0.33 5.18
C LEU A 20 18.76 -1.37 6.32
N PRO A 21 19.84 -2.17 6.44
CA PRO A 21 19.97 -3.16 7.51
C PRO A 21 20.10 -2.55 8.91
N LEU A 22 20.52 -1.28 9.01
CA LEU A 22 20.72 -0.57 10.27
C LEU A 22 19.46 0.16 10.74
N LEU A 23 18.48 0.34 9.85
CA LEU A 23 17.25 1.06 10.18
C LEU A 23 16.29 0.18 10.98
N PRO A 24 15.55 0.76 11.96
CA PRO A 24 14.72 0.01 12.91
C PRO A 24 13.40 -0.45 12.31
N TYR A 25 13.44 -0.99 11.09
CA TYR A 25 12.26 -1.62 10.49
C TYR A 25 11.83 -2.86 11.27
N ARG A 26 10.54 -3.03 11.41
CA ARG A 26 9.95 -4.26 11.94
C ARG A 26 8.83 -4.74 11.03
N ASN A 27 8.57 -6.03 11.05
CA ASN A 27 7.36 -6.58 10.48
C ASN A 27 6.32 -6.72 11.61
N PRO A 28 5.06 -6.30 11.42
CA PRO A 28 4.01 -6.53 12.40
C PRO A 28 3.84 -8.02 12.69
N LYS A 29 3.50 -8.37 13.93
CA LYS A 29 3.17 -9.77 14.26
C LYS A 29 1.80 -10.10 13.70
N ILE A 30 1.71 -11.21 12.97
CA ILE A 30 0.45 -11.66 12.37
C ILE A 30 -0.42 -12.28 13.45
N ILE A 31 -1.70 -11.88 13.46
CA ILE A 31 -2.80 -12.53 14.17
C ILE A 31 -3.78 -13.04 13.11
N GLY A 32 -4.10 -14.34 13.13
CA GLY A 32 -4.92 -14.96 12.08
C GLY A 32 -6.44 -14.70 12.19
N SER A 33 -6.90 -14.03 13.24
CA SER A 33 -8.33 -13.76 13.47
C SER A 33 -8.51 -12.63 14.47
N VAL A 34 -9.60 -11.86 14.34
CA VAL A 34 -9.98 -10.82 15.33
C VAL A 34 -10.09 -11.36 16.76
N LYS A 35 -10.38 -12.64 16.94
CA LYS A 35 -10.42 -13.26 18.28
C LYS A 35 -9.08 -13.24 19.02
N GLY A 36 -7.95 -13.28 18.31
CA GLY A 36 -6.63 -13.25 18.93
C GLY A 36 -6.21 -11.86 19.47
N ILE A 37 -7.02 -10.82 19.23
CA ILE A 37 -6.74 -9.47 19.73
C ILE A 37 -6.87 -9.41 21.25
N THR A 38 -7.86 -10.11 21.83
CA THR A 38 -8.10 -10.09 23.28
C THR A 38 -6.91 -10.61 24.05
N GLU A 39 -6.25 -11.69 23.60
CA GLU A 39 -5.03 -12.19 24.23
C GLU A 39 -3.90 -11.13 24.27
N VAL A 40 -3.81 -10.31 23.20
CA VAL A 40 -2.81 -9.26 23.12
C VAL A 40 -3.10 -8.12 24.11
N LEU A 41 -4.38 -7.78 24.28
CA LEU A 41 -4.84 -6.74 25.19
C LEU A 41 -4.74 -7.19 26.66
N GLU A 42 -5.21 -8.40 26.97
CA GLU A 42 -5.18 -9.02 28.31
C GLU A 42 -3.74 -9.13 28.84
N LYS A 43 -2.80 -9.61 28.00
CA LYS A 43 -1.37 -9.69 28.36
C LYS A 43 -0.74 -8.32 28.72
N ARG A 44 -1.40 -7.21 28.41
CA ARG A 44 -0.97 -5.84 28.72
C ARG A 44 -1.84 -5.17 29.78
N ASN A 45 -2.84 -5.87 30.28
CA ASN A 45 -3.86 -5.32 31.15
C ASN A 45 -4.57 -4.10 30.52
N TYR A 46 -4.81 -4.15 29.19
CA TYR A 46 -5.56 -3.14 28.47
C TYR A 46 -7.02 -3.55 28.39
N ASN A 47 -7.90 -2.71 28.96
CA ASN A 47 -9.31 -2.97 29.08
C ASN A 47 -10.20 -1.94 28.37
N ASN A 48 -9.58 -0.98 27.65
CA ASN A 48 -10.31 0.01 26.88
C ASN A 48 -9.55 0.38 25.59
N VAL A 49 -10.23 0.34 24.45
CA VAL A 49 -9.63 0.55 23.13
C VAL A 49 -10.47 1.47 22.23
N LEU A 50 -9.79 2.22 21.35
CA LEU A 50 -10.43 2.95 20.27
C LEU A 50 -10.34 2.14 18.96
N ILE A 51 -11.49 1.91 18.31
CA ILE A 51 -11.59 1.36 16.96
C ILE A 51 -11.78 2.53 16.00
N ILE A 52 -10.89 2.67 15.01
CA ILE A 52 -10.98 3.67 13.96
C ILE A 52 -11.31 2.98 12.65
N THR A 53 -12.44 3.36 12.04
CA THR A 53 -13.00 2.75 10.85
C THR A 53 -13.74 3.80 10.01
N ASP A 54 -14.51 3.38 9.03
CA ASP A 54 -15.36 4.23 8.20
C ASP A 54 -16.82 3.77 8.20
N ALA A 55 -17.72 4.66 7.77
CA ALA A 55 -19.16 4.41 7.77
C ALA A 55 -19.58 3.23 6.87
N GLY A 56 -18.83 2.99 5.77
CA GLY A 56 -19.08 1.86 4.88
C GLY A 56 -18.82 0.52 5.56
N ILE A 57 -17.70 0.40 6.27
CA ILE A 57 -17.34 -0.78 7.06
C ILE A 57 -18.40 -1.02 8.16
N ARG A 58 -18.86 0.04 8.81
CA ARG A 58 -19.91 -0.03 9.85
C ARG A 58 -21.24 -0.50 9.28
N SER A 59 -21.68 0.08 8.16
CA SER A 59 -22.97 -0.29 7.54
C SER A 59 -23.01 -1.74 7.06
N LEU A 60 -21.85 -2.31 6.72
CA LEU A 60 -21.71 -3.72 6.35
C LEU A 60 -21.60 -4.67 7.57
N GLY A 61 -21.63 -4.17 8.81
CA GLY A 61 -21.52 -4.96 10.02
C GLY A 61 -20.17 -5.65 10.24
N LEU A 62 -19.11 -5.25 9.51
CA LEU A 62 -17.82 -5.95 9.53
C LEU A 62 -17.11 -5.86 10.89
N THR A 63 -17.39 -4.83 11.69
CA THR A 63 -16.81 -4.65 13.03
C THR A 63 -17.49 -5.50 14.10
N GLU A 64 -18.73 -5.98 13.87
CA GLU A 64 -19.55 -6.66 14.90
C GLU A 64 -18.83 -7.85 15.54
N ARG A 65 -18.10 -8.62 14.73
CA ARG A 65 -17.36 -9.77 15.24
C ARG A 65 -16.24 -9.36 16.21
N LEU A 66 -15.55 -8.24 15.94
CA LEU A 66 -14.58 -7.67 16.86
C LEU A 66 -15.26 -7.17 18.12
N GLU A 67 -16.35 -6.41 17.99
CA GLU A 67 -17.12 -5.86 19.11
C GLU A 67 -17.61 -6.96 20.05
N GLN A 68 -18.21 -8.03 19.49
CA GLN A 68 -18.64 -9.19 20.28
C GLN A 68 -17.47 -9.88 20.98
N THR A 69 -16.29 -9.95 20.31
CA THR A 69 -15.10 -10.55 20.90
C THR A 69 -14.59 -9.72 22.06
N LEU A 70 -14.51 -8.39 21.93
CA LEU A 70 -14.11 -7.49 23.01
C LEU A 70 -15.09 -7.53 24.19
N LYS A 71 -16.42 -7.48 23.93
CA LYS A 71 -17.47 -7.59 24.97
C LYS A 71 -17.33 -8.87 25.80
N ARG A 72 -17.08 -10.02 25.15
CA ARG A 72 -16.93 -11.32 25.85
C ARG A 72 -15.70 -11.37 26.75
N SER A 73 -14.66 -10.59 26.43
CA SER A 73 -13.44 -10.45 27.24
C SER A 73 -13.52 -9.29 28.22
N CYS A 74 -14.67 -8.66 28.44
CA CYS A 74 -14.85 -7.50 29.30
C CYS A 74 -13.92 -6.33 28.95
N ILE A 75 -13.62 -6.15 27.65
CA ILE A 75 -12.83 -5.04 27.13
C ILE A 75 -13.79 -3.99 26.58
N SER A 76 -13.75 -2.78 27.16
CA SER A 76 -14.50 -1.63 26.66
C SER A 76 -13.94 -1.16 25.32
N TYR A 77 -14.81 -0.61 24.48
CA TYR A 77 -14.38 -0.06 23.21
C TYR A 77 -15.23 1.14 22.81
N HIS A 78 -14.60 2.06 22.10
CA HIS A 78 -15.23 3.20 21.46
C HIS A 78 -14.97 3.11 19.95
N ILE A 79 -15.88 3.60 19.13
CA ILE A 79 -15.79 3.47 17.67
C ILE A 79 -15.86 4.87 17.05
N TYR A 80 -14.79 5.24 16.37
CA TYR A 80 -14.75 6.36 15.45
C TYR A 80 -14.95 5.83 14.02
N ASP A 81 -16.11 6.09 13.42
CA ASP A 81 -16.53 5.56 12.12
C ASP A 81 -16.69 6.63 11.03
N LYS A 82 -16.15 7.83 11.26
CA LYS A 82 -16.27 8.95 10.33
C LYS A 82 -15.06 9.14 9.42
N THR A 83 -14.13 8.18 9.37
CA THR A 83 -12.99 8.29 8.47
C THR A 83 -13.46 8.32 7.02
N VAL A 84 -13.02 9.33 6.26
CA VAL A 84 -13.32 9.44 4.83
C VAL A 84 -12.20 8.84 3.97
N ALA A 85 -12.48 8.61 2.70
CA ALA A 85 -11.43 8.32 1.73
C ALA A 85 -10.44 9.50 1.71
N ASN A 86 -9.12 9.21 1.78
CA ASN A 86 -8.08 10.22 2.03
C ASN A 86 -8.34 10.97 3.35
N PRO A 87 -8.10 10.35 4.52
CA PRO A 87 -8.47 10.88 5.82
C PRO A 87 -7.91 12.28 6.05
N THR A 88 -8.73 13.14 6.65
CA THR A 88 -8.40 14.55 6.86
C THR A 88 -7.79 14.77 8.26
N THR A 89 -7.18 15.94 8.44
CA THR A 89 -6.73 16.40 9.77
C THR A 89 -7.89 16.45 10.77
N VAL A 90 -9.11 16.79 10.33
CA VAL A 90 -10.31 16.76 11.18
C VAL A 90 -10.65 15.35 11.67
N ASN A 91 -10.59 14.34 10.78
CA ASN A 91 -10.83 12.96 11.18
C ASN A 91 -9.84 12.51 12.28
N VAL A 92 -8.58 12.90 12.15
CA VAL A 92 -7.54 12.58 13.14
C VAL A 92 -7.79 13.27 14.47
N ASP A 93 -8.16 14.56 14.46
CA ASP A 93 -8.41 15.32 15.69
C ASP A 93 -9.70 14.84 16.41
N GLU A 94 -10.78 14.50 15.69
CA GLU A 94 -11.98 13.89 16.28
C GLU A 94 -11.65 12.53 16.93
N ALA A 95 -10.89 11.67 16.23
CA ALA A 95 -10.47 10.39 16.76
C ALA A 95 -9.53 10.53 17.99
N LEU A 96 -8.66 11.56 17.97
CA LEU A 96 -7.80 11.90 19.11
C LEU A 96 -8.63 12.29 20.35
N HIS A 97 -9.62 13.17 20.19
CA HIS A 97 -10.51 13.56 21.30
C HIS A 97 -11.24 12.34 21.86
N MET A 98 -11.81 11.48 20.98
CA MET A 98 -12.49 10.25 21.42
C MET A 98 -11.54 9.32 22.20
N TYR A 99 -10.27 9.20 21.79
CA TYR A 99 -9.26 8.42 22.51
C TYR A 99 -8.98 8.97 23.91
N LEU A 100 -8.79 10.29 24.04
CA LEU A 100 -8.45 10.95 25.27
C LEU A 100 -9.64 11.02 26.24
N ASP A 101 -10.81 11.41 25.77
CA ASP A 101 -12.03 11.59 26.58
C ASP A 101 -12.53 10.28 27.18
N ASN A 102 -12.15 9.15 26.57
CA ASN A 102 -12.55 7.82 27.04
C ASN A 102 -11.38 7.02 27.62
N ASP A 103 -10.23 7.61 27.91
CA ASP A 103 -9.07 6.93 28.51
C ASP A 103 -8.66 5.64 27.76
N CYS A 104 -8.71 5.64 26.44
CA CYS A 104 -8.34 4.49 25.65
C CYS A 104 -6.84 4.18 25.79
N GLN A 105 -6.47 2.89 25.72
CA GLN A 105 -5.10 2.41 25.95
C GLN A 105 -4.44 1.88 24.68
N ALA A 106 -5.27 1.54 23.67
CA ALA A 106 -4.81 1.04 22.39
C ALA A 106 -5.69 1.55 21.25
N ILE A 107 -5.17 1.51 20.03
CA ILE A 107 -5.88 1.86 18.81
C ILE A 107 -5.95 0.63 17.90
N ILE A 108 -7.13 0.35 17.38
CA ILE A 108 -7.39 -0.67 16.36
C ILE A 108 -7.83 0.05 15.09
N GLY A 109 -6.96 0.11 14.07
CA GLY A 109 -7.35 0.58 12.73
C GLY A 109 -8.02 -0.56 11.98
N PHE A 110 -9.32 -0.42 11.70
CA PHE A 110 -10.14 -1.45 11.05
C PHE A 110 -10.67 -0.92 9.72
N GLY A 111 -10.18 -1.42 8.60
CA GLY A 111 -10.63 -0.97 7.29
C GLY A 111 -9.55 -1.07 6.21
N GLY A 112 -9.71 -0.28 5.16
CA GLY A 112 -8.70 -0.10 4.12
C GLY A 112 -7.57 0.84 4.55
N GLY A 113 -6.74 1.27 3.58
CA GLY A 113 -5.62 2.18 3.83
C GLY A 113 -6.01 3.45 4.59
N SER A 114 -7.14 4.07 4.22
CA SER A 114 -7.61 5.32 4.84
C SER A 114 -7.87 5.19 6.34
N SER A 115 -8.62 4.16 6.77
CA SER A 115 -8.89 3.92 8.19
C SER A 115 -7.61 3.60 8.97
N MET A 116 -6.67 2.85 8.36
CA MET A 116 -5.38 2.55 8.97
C MET A 116 -4.48 3.79 9.06
N ASP A 117 -4.48 4.65 8.05
CA ASP A 117 -3.68 5.89 8.05
C ASP A 117 -4.22 6.91 9.06
N CYS A 118 -5.56 7.02 9.20
CA CYS A 118 -6.18 7.78 10.28
C CYS A 118 -5.76 7.27 11.66
N ALA A 119 -5.78 5.94 11.86
CA ALA A 119 -5.36 5.32 13.12
C ALA A 119 -3.87 5.59 13.45
N LYS A 120 -2.99 5.51 12.45
CA LYS A 120 -1.56 5.82 12.61
C LYS A 120 -1.33 7.30 12.94
N ALA A 121 -2.00 8.21 12.23
CA ALA A 121 -1.89 9.65 12.46
C ALA A 121 -2.44 10.04 13.83
N THR A 122 -3.56 9.46 14.28
CA THR A 122 -4.10 9.62 15.63
C THR A 122 -3.08 9.15 16.67
N ALA A 123 -2.47 7.97 16.48
CA ALA A 123 -1.43 7.48 17.37
C ALA A 123 -0.21 8.43 17.43
N ALA A 124 0.17 9.04 16.30
CA ALA A 124 1.24 10.03 16.25
C ALA A 124 0.89 11.29 17.03
N ARG A 125 -0.33 11.79 16.92
CA ARG A 125 -0.84 12.95 17.69
C ARG A 125 -0.83 12.70 19.19
N ILE A 126 -1.23 11.50 19.62
CA ILE A 126 -1.16 11.09 21.04
C ILE A 126 0.29 11.14 21.56
N ALA A 127 1.25 10.63 20.77
CA ALA A 127 2.65 10.62 21.15
C ALA A 127 3.31 12.01 21.10
N LYS A 128 2.77 12.92 20.32
CA LYS A 128 3.28 14.29 20.09
C LYS A 128 2.14 15.33 20.27
N PRO A 129 1.59 15.51 21.49
CA PRO A 129 0.39 16.32 21.70
C PRO A 129 0.58 17.82 21.34
N HIS A 130 1.82 18.31 21.39
CA HIS A 130 2.14 19.71 21.09
C HIS A 130 2.54 19.97 19.63
N GLN A 131 2.51 18.93 18.77
CA GLN A 131 2.84 19.08 17.34
C GLN A 131 1.61 18.84 16.48
N SER A 132 1.37 19.74 15.51
CA SER A 132 0.35 19.52 14.50
C SER A 132 0.77 18.42 13.51
N LEU A 133 -0.17 17.83 12.78
CA LEU A 133 0.13 16.87 11.72
C LEU A 133 1.02 17.49 10.63
N ALA A 134 0.79 18.78 10.29
CA ALA A 134 1.61 19.50 9.33
C ALA A 134 3.09 19.60 9.76
N GLN A 135 3.36 19.76 11.05
CA GLN A 135 4.74 19.75 11.59
C GLN A 135 5.37 18.35 11.51
N MET A 136 4.57 17.28 11.51
CA MET A 136 5.04 15.90 11.35
C MET A 136 5.20 15.47 9.89
N LYS A 137 4.76 16.30 8.90
CA LYS A 137 4.89 16.03 7.47
C LYS A 137 6.33 15.69 7.09
N GLY A 138 6.51 14.61 6.32
CA GLY A 138 7.80 14.16 5.81
C GLY A 138 8.35 12.95 6.57
N ILE A 139 9.65 12.89 6.77
CA ILE A 139 10.34 11.68 7.21
C ILE A 139 10.96 11.89 8.61
N LEU A 140 10.80 10.86 9.49
CA LEU A 140 11.48 10.75 10.78
C LEU A 140 11.28 11.98 11.70
N LYS A 141 10.04 12.36 11.97
CA LYS A 141 9.71 13.49 12.83
C LYS A 141 8.99 13.12 14.13
N ILE A 142 8.58 11.85 14.29
CA ILE A 142 7.85 11.40 15.47
C ILE A 142 8.83 10.96 16.56
N HIS A 143 9.75 10.04 16.28
CA HIS A 143 10.79 9.53 17.17
C HIS A 143 10.31 9.14 18.58
N LYS A 144 9.02 8.87 18.76
CA LYS A 144 8.43 8.50 20.04
C LYS A 144 7.67 7.20 19.94
N LYS A 145 7.61 6.46 21.05
CA LYS A 145 6.76 5.26 21.15
C LYS A 145 5.30 5.69 21.07
N LEU A 146 4.57 5.03 20.17
CA LEU A 146 3.14 5.21 20.02
C LEU A 146 2.36 4.33 21.02
N PRO A 147 1.07 4.62 21.28
CA PRO A 147 0.13 3.65 21.83
C PRO A 147 0.18 2.34 21.08
N LEU A 148 -0.31 1.27 21.68
CA LEU A 148 -0.45 0.00 20.95
C LEU A 148 -1.34 0.20 19.75
N LEU A 149 -0.77 -0.05 18.56
CA LEU A 149 -1.48 0.02 17.28
C LEU A 149 -1.63 -1.38 16.68
N ILE A 150 -2.89 -1.77 16.43
CA ILE A 150 -3.29 -3.01 15.79
C ILE A 150 -4.00 -2.65 14.49
N ALA A 151 -3.61 -3.25 13.38
CA ALA A 151 -4.23 -3.03 12.08
C ALA A 151 -5.04 -4.26 11.64
N ILE A 152 -6.26 -4.05 11.18
CA ILE A 152 -7.16 -5.08 10.63
C ILE A 152 -7.53 -4.67 9.21
N PRO A 153 -6.80 -5.11 8.19
CA PRO A 153 -7.10 -4.77 6.80
C PRO A 153 -8.37 -5.48 6.33
N THR A 154 -9.29 -4.73 5.72
CA THR A 154 -10.48 -5.26 5.04
C THR A 154 -10.28 -5.37 3.53
N THR A 155 -9.16 -4.90 3.00
CA THR A 155 -8.73 -5.03 1.60
C THR A 155 -7.39 -5.77 1.55
N ALA A 156 -7.15 -6.49 0.48
CA ALA A 156 -5.90 -7.20 0.25
C ALA A 156 -5.08 -6.50 -0.85
N GLY A 157 -4.58 -5.30 -0.58
CA GLY A 157 -3.90 -4.47 -1.59
C GLY A 157 -2.85 -3.54 -1.01
N THR A 158 -3.28 -2.54 -0.28
CA THR A 158 -2.45 -1.42 0.15
C THR A 158 -1.26 -1.79 1.05
N GLY A 159 -1.33 -2.92 1.77
CA GLY A 159 -0.29 -3.29 2.73
C GLY A 159 -0.10 -2.29 3.87
N SER A 160 -1.04 -1.32 4.08
CA SER A 160 -0.90 -0.27 5.09
C SER A 160 -0.71 -0.83 6.49
N GLU A 161 -1.17 -2.05 6.76
CA GLU A 161 -0.92 -2.76 8.03
C GLU A 161 0.57 -3.02 8.30
N THR A 162 1.45 -2.84 7.31
CA THR A 162 2.90 -3.08 7.43
C THR A 162 3.75 -1.83 7.25
N THR A 163 3.16 -0.71 6.81
CA THR A 163 3.91 0.48 6.39
C THR A 163 4.23 1.43 7.53
N LEU A 164 5.30 2.18 7.35
CA LEU A 164 5.71 3.30 8.21
C LEU A 164 5.02 4.62 7.82
N ALA A 165 4.16 4.61 6.82
CA ALA A 165 3.50 5.78 6.27
C ALA A 165 2.07 5.95 6.81
N ALA A 166 1.66 7.20 7.00
CA ALA A 166 0.27 7.63 7.13
C ALA A 166 0.06 8.81 6.18
N VAL A 167 -0.88 8.67 5.25
CA VAL A 167 -1.19 9.72 4.26
C VAL A 167 -2.44 10.46 4.69
N ILE A 168 -2.32 11.77 4.90
CA ILE A 168 -3.36 12.62 5.45
C ILE A 168 -3.59 13.81 4.52
N THR A 169 -4.83 14.25 4.41
CA THR A 169 -5.23 15.45 3.70
C THR A 169 -5.46 16.58 4.71
N ASP A 170 -4.80 17.69 4.53
CA ASP A 170 -5.08 18.91 5.29
C ASP A 170 -6.48 19.41 4.94
N ALA A 171 -7.34 19.57 5.94
CA ALA A 171 -8.75 19.92 5.72
C ALA A 171 -8.93 21.34 5.17
N GLU A 172 -8.03 22.27 5.51
CA GLU A 172 -8.10 23.68 5.12
C GLU A 172 -7.51 23.88 3.72
N THR A 173 -6.26 23.39 3.53
CA THR A 173 -5.49 23.63 2.30
C THR A 173 -5.78 22.60 1.20
N ARG A 174 -6.47 21.51 1.52
CA ARG A 174 -6.70 20.34 0.65
C ARG A 174 -5.41 19.64 0.20
N HIS A 175 -4.29 20.01 0.78
CA HIS A 175 -3.00 19.42 0.46
C HIS A 175 -2.84 18.02 1.09
N LYS A 176 -2.60 17.03 0.25
CA LYS A 176 -2.33 15.65 0.68
C LYS A 176 -0.83 15.46 0.95
N TYR A 177 -0.46 14.89 2.09
CA TYR A 177 0.92 14.64 2.46
C TYR A 177 1.09 13.36 3.29
N ALA A 178 2.29 12.81 3.24
CA ALA A 178 2.65 11.66 4.04
C ALA A 178 3.44 12.05 5.30
N ILE A 179 3.17 11.32 6.37
CA ILE A 179 3.97 11.26 7.59
C ILE A 179 4.64 9.89 7.60
N ASN A 180 5.96 9.84 7.61
CA ASN A 180 6.71 8.60 7.51
C ASN A 180 7.66 8.48 8.71
N ASP A 181 7.41 7.51 9.59
CA ASP A 181 8.32 7.21 10.69
C ASP A 181 8.14 5.75 11.16
N PHE A 182 9.21 5.14 11.64
CA PHE A 182 9.21 3.73 12.07
C PHE A 182 8.18 3.41 13.19
N PRO A 183 7.90 4.28 14.16
CA PRO A 183 6.86 4.05 15.14
C PRO A 183 5.47 3.78 14.54
N LEU A 184 5.16 4.36 13.36
CA LEU A 184 3.86 4.21 12.68
C LEU A 184 3.59 2.78 12.18
N ILE A 185 4.62 1.95 12.01
CA ILE A 185 4.42 0.54 11.67
C ILE A 185 3.58 -0.10 12.78
N PRO A 186 2.40 -0.67 12.50
CA PRO A 186 1.59 -1.34 13.51
C PRO A 186 2.35 -2.45 14.25
N ARG A 187 2.00 -2.69 15.49
CA ARG A 187 2.62 -3.78 16.26
C ARG A 187 2.09 -5.15 15.85
N TYR A 188 0.82 -5.18 15.45
CA TYR A 188 0.11 -6.39 15.00
C TYR A 188 -0.70 -6.10 13.75
N ALA A 189 -0.71 -7.07 12.84
CA ALA A 189 -1.58 -7.13 11.68
C ALA A 189 -2.53 -8.34 11.83
N VAL A 190 -3.83 -8.09 11.80
CA VAL A 190 -4.84 -9.15 11.94
C VAL A 190 -5.32 -9.52 10.54
N LEU A 191 -4.83 -10.64 10.04
CA LEU A 191 -5.16 -11.14 8.71
C LEU A 191 -6.34 -12.14 8.80
N ASP A 192 -7.53 -11.62 9.13
CA ASP A 192 -8.77 -12.42 9.22
C ASP A 192 -9.49 -12.40 7.88
N PRO A 193 -9.54 -13.50 7.10
CA PRO A 193 -10.17 -13.53 5.79
C PRO A 193 -11.67 -13.21 5.83
N LYS A 194 -12.32 -13.41 6.98
CA LYS A 194 -13.76 -13.17 7.13
C LYS A 194 -14.14 -11.70 6.96
N VAL A 195 -13.23 -10.76 7.22
CA VAL A 195 -13.50 -9.32 7.03
C VAL A 195 -13.35 -8.87 5.58
N THR A 196 -12.95 -9.75 4.67
CA THR A 196 -12.79 -9.46 3.24
C THR A 196 -13.82 -10.15 2.35
N LEU A 197 -14.72 -10.98 2.91
CA LEU A 197 -15.69 -11.75 2.13
C LEU A 197 -16.70 -10.90 1.38
N SER A 198 -17.05 -9.73 1.94
CA SER A 198 -18.00 -8.78 1.34
C SER A 198 -17.38 -7.86 0.27
N LEU A 199 -16.08 -7.98 0.00
CA LEU A 199 -15.44 -7.16 -1.02
C LEU A 199 -16.00 -7.46 -2.42
N PRO A 200 -16.48 -6.44 -3.15
CA PRO A 200 -16.90 -6.62 -4.54
C PRO A 200 -15.77 -7.17 -5.40
N PRO A 201 -16.09 -7.95 -6.46
CA PRO A 201 -15.08 -8.52 -7.36
C PRO A 201 -14.11 -7.48 -7.93
N PHE A 202 -14.63 -6.35 -8.42
CA PHE A 202 -13.79 -5.28 -8.98
C PHE A 202 -12.81 -4.68 -7.96
N ILE A 203 -13.24 -4.49 -6.71
CA ILE A 203 -12.35 -4.02 -5.64
C ILE A 203 -11.32 -5.10 -5.27
N THR A 204 -11.74 -6.37 -5.25
CA THR A 204 -10.82 -7.50 -5.06
C THR A 204 -9.71 -7.50 -6.13
N ALA A 205 -10.09 -7.34 -7.40
CA ALA A 205 -9.17 -7.30 -8.52
C ALA A 205 -8.20 -6.12 -8.45
N THR A 206 -8.72 -4.89 -8.32
CA THR A 206 -7.90 -3.68 -8.32
C THR A 206 -6.95 -3.62 -7.11
N THR A 207 -7.40 -4.05 -5.93
CA THR A 207 -6.52 -4.13 -4.76
C THR A 207 -5.51 -5.28 -4.87
N GLY A 208 -5.89 -6.42 -5.46
CA GLY A 208 -4.95 -7.52 -5.72
C GLY A 208 -3.86 -7.14 -6.72
N MET A 209 -4.22 -6.40 -7.77
CA MET A 209 -3.27 -5.84 -8.74
C MET A 209 -2.36 -4.77 -8.10
N ASP A 210 -2.87 -4.00 -7.15
CA ASP A 210 -2.09 -3.08 -6.33
C ASP A 210 -1.02 -3.81 -5.51
N ALA A 211 -1.41 -4.89 -4.82
CA ALA A 211 -0.46 -5.76 -4.11
C ALA A 211 0.58 -6.37 -5.05
N LEU A 212 0.19 -6.76 -6.26
CA LEU A 212 1.13 -7.24 -7.29
C LEU A 212 2.12 -6.16 -7.68
N THR A 213 1.64 -4.93 -7.92
CA THR A 213 2.48 -3.78 -8.26
C THR A 213 3.49 -3.49 -7.15
N HIS A 214 3.07 -3.46 -5.90
CA HIS A 214 3.94 -3.31 -4.74
C HIS A 214 5.05 -4.37 -4.70
N ALA A 215 4.68 -5.64 -4.89
CA ALA A 215 5.64 -6.74 -4.88
C ALA A 215 6.63 -6.67 -6.04
N VAL A 216 6.15 -6.38 -7.24
CA VAL A 216 6.97 -6.27 -8.45
C VAL A 216 7.95 -5.11 -8.33
N GLU A 217 7.48 -3.89 -8.02
CA GLU A 217 8.36 -2.72 -7.89
C GLU A 217 9.39 -2.89 -6.77
N ALA A 218 8.99 -3.43 -5.62
CA ALA A 218 9.92 -3.76 -4.54
C ALA A 218 10.98 -4.78 -4.95
N TYR A 219 10.64 -5.74 -5.84
CA TYR A 219 11.57 -6.75 -6.31
C TYR A 219 12.54 -6.25 -7.39
N ILE A 220 12.01 -5.51 -8.38
CA ILE A 220 12.83 -5.02 -9.50
C ILE A 220 13.69 -3.82 -9.11
N GLY A 221 13.38 -3.13 -8.02
CA GLY A 221 14.14 -1.99 -7.50
C GLY A 221 15.58 -2.36 -7.16
N ASN A 222 16.45 -1.34 -7.03
CA ASN A 222 17.88 -1.52 -6.78
C ASN A 222 18.26 -1.53 -5.28
N SER A 223 17.32 -1.19 -4.38
CA SER A 223 17.52 -1.17 -2.93
C SER A 223 16.76 -2.31 -2.26
N THR A 224 17.20 -3.55 -2.50
CA THR A 224 16.56 -4.76 -1.94
C THR A 224 17.46 -5.45 -0.94
N THR A 225 16.87 -6.22 -0.04
CA THR A 225 17.53 -7.15 0.87
C THR A 225 17.10 -8.59 0.56
N PRO A 226 17.80 -9.64 1.04
CA PRO A 226 17.31 -11.02 0.90
C PRO A 226 15.88 -11.19 1.44
N GLY A 227 15.56 -10.55 2.57
CA GLY A 227 14.24 -10.62 3.18
C GLY A 227 13.16 -9.93 2.34
N THR A 228 13.44 -8.74 1.78
CA THR A 228 12.45 -8.03 0.94
C THR A 228 12.22 -8.75 -0.38
N ARG A 229 13.28 -9.32 -0.98
CA ARG A 229 13.13 -10.15 -2.19
C ARG A 229 12.28 -11.39 -1.93
N LYS A 230 12.53 -12.09 -0.80
CA LYS A 230 11.72 -13.25 -0.42
C LYS A 230 10.25 -12.86 -0.24
N ASN A 231 9.96 -11.79 0.50
CA ASN A 231 8.60 -11.33 0.69
C ASN A 231 7.92 -10.96 -0.63
N ALA A 232 8.61 -10.29 -1.54
CA ALA A 232 8.07 -9.92 -2.86
C ALA A 232 7.73 -11.17 -3.70
N LEU A 233 8.62 -12.16 -3.73
CA LEU A 233 8.37 -13.44 -4.43
C LEU A 233 7.21 -14.21 -3.79
N ASP A 234 7.16 -14.32 -2.45
CA ASP A 234 6.03 -14.96 -1.76
C ASP A 234 4.69 -14.26 -2.08
N ALA A 235 4.68 -12.92 -2.17
CA ALA A 235 3.51 -12.15 -2.57
C ALA A 235 3.09 -12.47 -4.01
N VAL A 236 4.01 -12.39 -4.97
CA VAL A 236 3.73 -12.70 -6.38
C VAL A 236 3.15 -14.09 -6.55
N ARG A 237 3.77 -15.11 -5.94
CA ARG A 237 3.28 -16.49 -5.99
C ARG A 237 1.84 -16.58 -5.48
N LEU A 238 1.57 -16.05 -4.29
CA LEU A 238 0.23 -16.10 -3.69
C LEU A 238 -0.82 -15.37 -4.53
N ILE A 239 -0.47 -14.24 -5.17
CA ILE A 239 -1.38 -13.49 -6.03
C ILE A 239 -1.73 -14.31 -7.26
N PHE A 240 -0.74 -14.85 -7.97
CA PHE A 240 -0.98 -15.66 -9.17
C PHE A 240 -1.76 -16.93 -8.88
N GLU A 241 -1.58 -17.53 -7.70
CA GLU A 241 -2.31 -18.73 -7.28
C GLU A 241 -3.77 -18.45 -6.85
N ASN A 242 -4.09 -17.22 -6.38
CA ASN A 242 -5.34 -17.01 -5.63
C ASN A 242 -6.20 -15.83 -6.10
N LEU A 243 -5.68 -14.85 -6.86
CA LEU A 243 -6.44 -13.64 -7.19
C LEU A 243 -7.64 -13.94 -8.09
N ASP A 244 -7.46 -14.78 -9.11
CA ASP A 244 -8.56 -15.20 -10.00
C ASP A 244 -9.69 -15.89 -9.20
N THR A 245 -9.33 -16.78 -8.27
CA THR A 245 -10.30 -17.45 -7.39
C THR A 245 -10.99 -16.45 -6.47
N ALA A 246 -10.23 -15.53 -5.83
CA ALA A 246 -10.82 -14.52 -4.96
C ALA A 246 -11.74 -13.54 -5.71
N TYR A 247 -11.49 -13.30 -7.00
CA TYR A 247 -12.31 -12.47 -7.87
C TYR A 247 -13.61 -13.18 -8.28
N THR A 248 -13.52 -14.44 -8.70
CA THR A 248 -14.66 -15.21 -9.23
C THR A 248 -15.53 -15.82 -8.12
N ASP A 249 -14.92 -16.23 -7.01
CA ASP A 249 -15.58 -16.74 -5.80
C ASP A 249 -15.14 -15.95 -4.56
N GLY A 250 -15.80 -14.83 -4.33
CA GLY A 250 -15.52 -13.95 -3.19
C GLY A 250 -15.72 -14.62 -1.82
N ASN A 251 -16.40 -15.75 -1.74
CA ASN A 251 -16.61 -16.51 -0.52
C ASN A 251 -15.52 -17.54 -0.22
N ASN A 252 -14.58 -17.74 -1.12
CA ASN A 252 -13.47 -18.67 -0.93
C ASN A 252 -12.52 -18.17 0.16
N ILE A 253 -12.71 -18.70 1.36
CA ILE A 253 -11.96 -18.32 2.58
C ILE A 253 -10.43 -18.49 2.39
N GLU A 254 -10.02 -19.55 1.69
CA GLU A 254 -8.58 -19.81 1.50
C GLU A 254 -7.95 -18.82 0.53
N ALA A 255 -8.62 -18.54 -0.59
CA ALA A 255 -8.16 -17.52 -1.53
C ALA A 255 -8.10 -16.13 -0.85
N ARG A 256 -9.13 -15.74 -0.08
CA ARG A 256 -9.13 -14.49 0.71
C ARG A 256 -7.99 -14.44 1.72
N ARG A 257 -7.72 -15.53 2.43
CA ARG A 257 -6.59 -15.64 3.38
C ARG A 257 -5.27 -15.45 2.68
N ASN A 258 -5.09 -16.10 1.54
CA ASN A 258 -3.85 -16.04 0.77
C ASN A 258 -3.64 -14.65 0.15
N MET A 259 -4.70 -13.97 -0.30
CA MET A 259 -4.62 -12.60 -0.77
C MET A 259 -4.24 -11.60 0.34
N LEU A 260 -4.80 -11.74 1.57
CA LEU A 260 -4.37 -10.93 2.72
C LEU A 260 -2.89 -11.16 3.05
N ARG A 261 -2.42 -12.42 3.01
CA ARG A 261 -1.01 -12.72 3.22
C ARG A 261 -0.13 -12.15 2.11
N ALA A 262 -0.58 -12.21 0.87
CA ALA A 262 0.11 -11.61 -0.27
C ALA A 262 0.29 -10.09 -0.10
N SER A 263 -0.79 -9.38 0.23
CA SER A 263 -0.76 -7.95 0.54
C SER A 263 0.20 -7.63 1.69
N TYR A 264 0.15 -8.40 2.78
CA TYR A 264 1.07 -8.26 3.91
C TYR A 264 2.54 -8.46 3.48
N PHE A 265 2.86 -9.49 2.68
CA PHE A 265 4.22 -9.73 2.22
C PHE A 265 4.68 -8.62 1.24
N ALA A 266 3.84 -8.20 0.31
CA ALA A 266 4.10 -7.07 -0.57
C ALA A 266 4.39 -5.81 0.26
N GLY A 267 3.58 -5.55 1.27
CA GLY A 267 3.74 -4.46 2.21
C GLY A 267 5.06 -4.49 2.98
N CYS A 268 5.46 -5.66 3.50
CA CYS A 268 6.76 -5.86 4.15
C CYS A 268 7.94 -5.67 3.19
N ALA A 269 7.75 -5.95 1.89
CA ALA A 269 8.78 -5.74 0.88
C ALA A 269 8.94 -4.24 0.56
N PHE A 270 7.86 -3.58 0.11
CA PHE A 270 7.97 -2.19 -0.38
C PHE A 270 8.21 -1.17 0.72
N THR A 271 7.74 -1.40 1.95
CA THR A 271 8.04 -0.52 3.08
C THR A 271 9.55 -0.31 3.28
N LYS A 272 10.37 -1.29 2.92
CA LYS A 272 11.84 -1.24 3.03
C LYS A 272 12.52 -0.94 1.71
N SER A 273 11.98 -1.48 0.59
CA SER A 273 12.60 -1.37 -0.73
C SER A 273 12.02 -0.25 -1.57
N TYR A 274 11.04 0.48 -1.05
CA TYR A 274 10.24 1.48 -1.76
C TYR A 274 9.48 0.91 -2.96
N VAL A 275 8.81 1.80 -3.67
CA VAL A 275 8.07 1.57 -4.91
C VAL A 275 8.82 2.20 -6.08
N GLY A 276 8.19 2.39 -7.23
CA GLY A 276 8.82 2.95 -8.42
C GLY A 276 7.91 3.91 -9.18
N TYR A 277 8.12 4.01 -10.50
CA TYR A 277 7.37 4.96 -11.32
C TYR A 277 5.91 4.58 -11.53
N VAL A 278 5.54 3.30 -11.37
CA VAL A 278 4.11 2.92 -11.39
C VAL A 278 3.37 3.70 -10.33
N HIS A 279 3.86 3.68 -9.09
CA HIS A 279 3.25 4.41 -7.99
C HIS A 279 3.37 5.92 -8.13
N ALA A 280 4.51 6.45 -8.56
CA ALA A 280 4.69 7.90 -8.75
C ALA A 280 3.69 8.47 -9.76
N ILE A 281 3.46 7.77 -10.88
CA ILE A 281 2.46 8.12 -11.89
C ILE A 281 1.04 7.97 -11.30
N ALA A 282 0.74 6.85 -10.64
CA ALA A 282 -0.57 6.61 -10.04
C ALA A 282 -0.93 7.66 -8.96
N HIS A 283 0.04 8.11 -8.17
CA HIS A 283 -0.17 9.14 -7.15
C HIS A 283 -0.52 10.51 -7.77
N SER A 284 0.16 10.91 -8.85
CA SER A 284 -0.15 12.16 -9.54
C SER A 284 -1.56 12.14 -10.15
N LEU A 285 -1.96 11.01 -10.77
CA LEU A 285 -3.29 10.81 -11.33
C LEU A 285 -4.37 10.76 -10.24
N GLY A 286 -4.10 10.06 -9.15
CA GLY A 286 -4.99 10.04 -7.99
C GLY A 286 -5.17 11.42 -7.35
N GLY A 287 -4.11 12.23 -7.32
CA GLY A 287 -4.15 13.60 -6.79
C GLY A 287 -4.92 14.57 -7.68
N LYS A 288 -4.77 14.48 -8.99
CA LYS A 288 -5.38 15.39 -9.96
C LYS A 288 -6.84 15.02 -10.29
N TYR A 289 -7.08 13.73 -10.57
CA TYR A 289 -8.33 13.25 -11.15
C TYR A 289 -9.13 12.30 -10.24
N ASN A 290 -8.64 12.01 -9.03
CA ASN A 290 -9.26 11.03 -8.13
C ASN A 290 -9.33 9.60 -8.71
N VAL A 291 -8.46 9.25 -9.66
CA VAL A 291 -8.39 7.88 -10.18
C VAL A 291 -8.12 6.92 -9.02
N PRO A 292 -8.91 5.84 -8.88
CA PRO A 292 -8.69 4.86 -7.81
C PRO A 292 -7.30 4.25 -7.89
N HIS A 293 -6.56 4.28 -6.77
CA HIS A 293 -5.13 3.95 -6.71
C HIS A 293 -4.79 2.58 -7.29
N GLY A 294 -5.49 1.53 -6.86
CA GLY A 294 -5.24 0.16 -7.36
C GLY A 294 -5.60 0.00 -8.84
N LEU A 295 -6.59 0.75 -9.34
CA LEU A 295 -6.92 0.79 -10.76
C LEU A 295 -5.78 1.43 -11.57
N ALA A 296 -5.31 2.60 -11.12
CA ALA A 296 -4.18 3.29 -11.78
C ALA A 296 -2.94 2.39 -11.82
N ASN A 297 -2.57 1.78 -10.70
CA ASN A 297 -1.43 0.87 -10.64
C ASN A 297 -1.58 -0.32 -11.60
N ALA A 298 -2.77 -0.92 -11.69
CA ALA A 298 -3.04 -2.03 -12.60
C ALA A 298 -2.86 -1.64 -14.07
N VAL A 299 -3.34 -0.45 -14.45
CA VAL A 299 -3.21 0.05 -15.84
C VAL A 299 -1.75 0.36 -16.18
N ILE A 300 -1.02 1.00 -15.27
CA ILE A 300 0.33 1.52 -15.50
C ILE A 300 1.40 0.42 -15.47
N LEU A 301 1.25 -0.60 -14.62
CA LEU A 301 2.28 -1.60 -14.35
C LEU A 301 2.87 -2.23 -15.62
N PRO A 302 2.10 -2.86 -16.54
CA PRO A 302 2.68 -3.52 -17.70
C PRO A 302 3.45 -2.55 -18.61
N MET A 303 2.95 -1.33 -18.79
CA MET A 303 3.58 -0.30 -19.60
C MET A 303 4.96 0.11 -19.05
N VAL A 304 5.07 0.30 -17.74
CA VAL A 304 6.35 0.66 -17.09
C VAL A 304 7.34 -0.50 -17.16
N LEU A 305 6.89 -1.75 -17.01
CA LEU A 305 7.75 -2.93 -17.16
C LEU A 305 8.31 -3.03 -18.60
N GLU A 306 7.48 -2.81 -19.62
CA GLU A 306 7.93 -2.74 -21.01
C GLU A 306 8.95 -1.62 -21.24
N THR A 307 8.73 -0.46 -20.63
CA THR A 307 9.62 0.70 -20.77
C THR A 307 11.00 0.45 -20.14
N TYR A 308 11.09 -0.32 -19.08
CA TYR A 308 12.39 -0.73 -18.51
C TYR A 308 13.17 -1.70 -19.40
N GLY A 309 12.50 -2.45 -20.27
CA GLY A 309 13.09 -3.32 -21.29
C GLY A 309 14.14 -4.28 -20.74
N ASP A 310 15.26 -4.39 -21.43
CA ASP A 310 16.34 -5.35 -21.11
C ASP A 310 16.96 -5.14 -19.71
N SER A 311 16.75 -3.99 -19.08
CA SER A 311 17.33 -3.69 -17.75
C SER A 311 16.78 -4.55 -16.60
N ILE A 312 15.63 -5.20 -16.79
CA ILE A 312 14.94 -5.98 -15.76
C ILE A 312 14.62 -7.42 -16.18
N THR A 313 15.01 -7.87 -17.38
CA THR A 313 14.65 -9.20 -17.92
C THR A 313 14.98 -10.34 -16.95
N HIS A 314 16.19 -10.36 -16.37
CA HIS A 314 16.58 -11.36 -15.39
C HIS A 314 15.70 -11.34 -14.12
N LYS A 315 15.31 -10.15 -13.65
CA LYS A 315 14.41 -10.03 -12.49
C LYS A 315 12.99 -10.47 -12.84
N LEU A 316 12.49 -10.12 -14.03
CA LEU A 316 11.17 -10.58 -14.51
C LEU A 316 11.12 -12.08 -14.74
N ARG A 317 12.21 -12.71 -15.23
CA ARG A 317 12.29 -14.18 -15.30
C ARG A 317 12.09 -14.81 -13.92
N ASN A 318 12.75 -14.30 -12.88
CA ASN A 318 12.58 -14.83 -11.53
C ASN A 318 11.13 -14.68 -11.04
N LEU A 319 10.45 -13.59 -11.41
CA LEU A 319 9.02 -13.39 -11.12
C LEU A 319 8.15 -14.37 -11.92
N ALA A 320 8.47 -14.60 -13.21
CA ALA A 320 7.76 -15.55 -14.06
C ALA A 320 7.85 -16.99 -13.53
N VAL A 321 9.05 -17.42 -13.15
CA VAL A 321 9.28 -18.72 -12.51
C VAL A 321 8.49 -18.84 -11.19
N THR A 322 8.52 -17.80 -10.38
CA THR A 322 7.79 -17.75 -9.10
C THR A 322 6.27 -17.80 -9.28
N ALA A 323 5.77 -17.16 -10.34
CA ALA A 323 4.37 -17.17 -10.73
C ALA A 323 3.93 -18.49 -11.40
N GLY A 324 4.85 -19.43 -11.65
CA GLY A 324 4.56 -20.70 -12.33
C GLY A 324 4.31 -20.56 -13.84
N LEU A 325 4.77 -19.48 -14.47
CA LEU A 325 4.55 -19.20 -15.89
C LEU A 325 5.57 -19.91 -16.80
N CYS A 326 6.76 -20.18 -16.28
CA CYS A 326 7.82 -20.91 -16.97
C CYS A 326 8.72 -21.66 -15.98
N ASP A 327 9.57 -22.52 -16.49
CA ASP A 327 10.56 -23.19 -15.66
C ASP A 327 11.84 -22.33 -15.49
N LYS A 328 12.73 -22.77 -14.60
CA LYS A 328 13.96 -22.04 -14.25
C LYS A 328 15.02 -21.99 -15.38
N HIS A 329 14.82 -22.72 -16.47
CA HIS A 329 15.77 -22.80 -17.59
C HIS A 329 15.36 -21.94 -18.78
N GLU A 330 14.14 -21.29 -18.70
CA GLU A 330 13.68 -20.36 -19.73
C GLU A 330 14.65 -19.18 -19.86
N ASP A 331 14.81 -18.65 -21.08
CA ASP A 331 15.65 -17.48 -21.29
C ASP A 331 15.03 -16.20 -20.69
N ASP A 332 15.90 -15.26 -20.30
CA ASP A 332 15.49 -14.05 -19.58
C ASP A 332 14.47 -13.20 -20.36
N LYS A 333 14.60 -13.09 -21.69
CA LYS A 333 13.71 -12.23 -22.51
C LYS A 333 12.36 -12.88 -22.72
N THR A 334 12.33 -14.17 -23.01
CA THR A 334 11.10 -14.94 -23.18
C THR A 334 10.31 -14.97 -21.87
N ALA A 335 10.96 -15.32 -20.76
CA ALA A 335 10.31 -15.34 -19.46
C ALA A 335 9.82 -13.95 -19.01
N ALA A 336 10.59 -12.87 -19.30
CA ALA A 336 10.15 -11.50 -19.01
C ALA A 336 8.89 -11.13 -19.81
N ARG A 337 8.82 -11.50 -21.09
CA ARG A 337 7.62 -11.30 -21.90
C ARG A 337 6.43 -12.09 -21.35
N MET A 338 6.62 -13.37 -21.01
CA MET A 338 5.57 -14.20 -20.41
C MET A 338 5.00 -13.58 -19.14
N PHE A 339 5.86 -12.99 -18.29
CA PHE A 339 5.40 -12.30 -17.07
C PHE A 339 4.56 -11.06 -17.40
N ILE A 340 5.02 -10.20 -18.32
CA ILE A 340 4.30 -8.98 -18.71
C ILE A 340 2.96 -9.34 -19.36
N ASP A 341 2.94 -10.32 -20.26
CA ASP A 341 1.72 -10.79 -20.94
C ASP A 341 0.73 -11.38 -19.92
N ALA A 342 1.20 -12.17 -18.95
CA ALA A 342 0.35 -12.70 -17.88
C ALA A 342 -0.29 -11.60 -17.03
N VAL A 343 0.44 -10.50 -16.73
CA VAL A 343 -0.12 -9.32 -16.04
C VAL A 343 -1.18 -8.63 -16.90
N LYS A 344 -0.96 -8.49 -18.22
CA LYS A 344 -1.95 -7.92 -19.15
C LYS A 344 -3.21 -8.80 -19.25
N ASP A 345 -3.04 -10.10 -19.34
CA ASP A 345 -4.15 -11.05 -19.40
C ASP A 345 -4.96 -11.05 -18.10
N MET A 346 -4.29 -10.99 -16.96
CA MET A 346 -4.94 -10.86 -15.64
C MET A 346 -5.79 -9.59 -15.60
N LYS A 347 -5.24 -8.45 -16.00
CA LYS A 347 -5.94 -7.18 -16.09
C LYS A 347 -7.18 -7.28 -16.99
N LYS A 348 -7.03 -7.87 -18.17
CA LYS A 348 -8.13 -8.09 -19.14
C LYS A 348 -9.25 -8.97 -18.56
N ARG A 349 -8.89 -10.08 -17.87
CA ARG A 349 -9.88 -10.95 -17.21
C ARG A 349 -10.68 -10.21 -16.14
N PHE A 350 -10.11 -9.23 -15.49
CA PHE A 350 -10.77 -8.42 -14.47
C PHE A 350 -11.54 -7.21 -15.04
N GLY A 351 -11.60 -7.05 -16.35
CA GLY A 351 -12.28 -5.92 -16.98
C GLY A 351 -11.58 -4.57 -16.78
N ILE A 352 -10.28 -4.58 -16.46
CA ILE A 352 -9.46 -3.38 -16.32
C ILE A 352 -8.93 -2.97 -17.69
N GLY A 353 -9.23 -1.73 -18.10
CA GLY A 353 -8.82 -1.18 -19.39
C GLY A 353 -7.31 -0.90 -19.51
N ASP A 354 -6.88 -0.46 -20.69
CA ASP A 354 -5.48 -0.14 -20.97
C ASP A 354 -5.16 1.35 -20.81
N TYR A 355 -6.17 2.19 -20.65
CA TYR A 355 -6.07 3.64 -20.67
C TYR A 355 -6.73 4.25 -19.44
N ILE A 356 -6.35 5.50 -19.15
CA ILE A 356 -6.94 6.35 -18.11
C ILE A 356 -7.58 7.56 -18.80
N PRO A 357 -8.88 7.50 -19.10
CA PRO A 357 -9.55 8.49 -19.93
C PRO A 357 -9.65 9.89 -19.32
N GLU A 358 -9.42 10.01 -18.01
CA GLU A 358 -9.44 11.29 -17.30
C GLU A 358 -8.25 12.18 -17.63
N ILE A 359 -7.16 11.64 -18.20
CA ILE A 359 -5.94 12.40 -18.48
C ILE A 359 -6.22 13.45 -19.55
N GLN A 360 -5.93 14.73 -19.21
CA GLN A 360 -5.94 15.84 -20.16
C GLN A 360 -4.51 16.12 -20.62
N GLU A 361 -4.31 16.28 -21.93
CA GLU A 361 -2.99 16.51 -22.53
C GLU A 361 -2.27 17.74 -21.91
N THR A 362 -3.04 18.80 -21.63
CA THR A 362 -2.55 20.03 -21.00
C THR A 362 -1.98 19.85 -19.61
N ASP A 363 -2.39 18.81 -18.90
CA ASP A 363 -1.95 18.54 -17.51
C ASP A 363 -0.70 17.65 -17.45
N ILE A 364 -0.34 16.99 -18.56
CA ILE A 364 0.77 16.02 -18.60
C ILE A 364 2.11 16.59 -18.08
N PRO A 365 2.54 17.80 -18.46
CA PRO A 365 3.80 18.35 -17.95
C PRO A 365 3.79 18.51 -16.41
N GLU A 366 2.67 18.92 -15.84
CA GLU A 366 2.51 19.06 -14.38
C GLU A 366 2.53 17.69 -13.69
N LEU A 367 1.77 16.73 -14.21
CA LEU A 367 1.71 15.36 -13.67
C LEU A 367 3.08 14.68 -13.70
N ALA A 368 3.80 14.78 -14.81
CA ALA A 368 5.14 14.24 -14.97
C ALA A 368 6.17 14.92 -14.03
N HIS A 369 6.04 16.24 -13.84
CA HIS A 369 6.84 16.96 -12.85
C HIS A 369 6.62 16.43 -11.42
N TYR A 370 5.37 16.20 -11.01
CA TYR A 370 5.08 15.63 -9.69
C TYR A 370 5.63 14.22 -9.54
N ALA A 371 5.47 13.37 -10.56
CA ALA A 371 6.01 12.00 -10.53
C ALA A 371 7.56 11.97 -10.47
N ASP A 372 8.25 12.84 -11.22
CA ASP A 372 9.72 13.01 -11.14
C ASP A 372 10.15 13.47 -9.74
N LYS A 373 9.47 14.48 -9.19
CA LYS A 373 9.79 15.05 -7.88
C LYS A 373 9.55 14.04 -6.73
N GLU A 374 8.54 13.20 -6.83
CA GLU A 374 8.26 12.16 -5.86
C GLU A 374 9.29 11.02 -5.95
N ALA A 375 9.54 10.53 -7.16
CA ALA A 375 10.38 9.37 -7.35
C ALA A 375 11.88 9.66 -7.18
N ASN A 376 12.36 10.82 -7.62
CA ASN A 376 13.78 11.14 -7.68
C ASN A 376 14.20 12.12 -6.55
N PRO A 377 15.24 11.76 -5.75
CA PRO A 377 16.13 10.60 -5.85
C PRO A 377 15.67 9.35 -5.08
N LEU A 378 14.48 9.38 -4.45
CA LEU A 378 14.06 8.49 -3.36
C LEU A 378 13.83 7.04 -3.83
N TYR A 379 13.15 6.85 -4.97
CA TYR A 379 12.75 5.54 -5.44
C TYR A 379 13.91 4.83 -6.17
N PRO A 380 14.27 3.61 -5.74
CA PRO A 380 15.42 2.90 -6.28
C PRO A 380 15.10 2.20 -7.61
N VAL A 381 14.55 2.92 -8.55
CA VAL A 381 14.10 2.41 -9.84
C VAL A 381 15.22 1.79 -10.68
N PRO A 382 14.95 0.77 -11.52
CA PRO A 382 15.93 0.16 -12.40
C PRO A 382 16.55 1.16 -13.38
N VAL A 383 15.72 1.92 -14.07
CA VAL A 383 16.12 2.98 -15.02
C VAL A 383 15.61 4.32 -14.51
N LEU A 384 16.49 5.31 -14.41
CA LEU A 384 16.11 6.65 -13.99
C LEU A 384 15.51 7.42 -15.17
N MET A 385 14.33 7.99 -14.95
CA MET A 385 13.63 8.88 -15.88
C MET A 385 13.40 10.24 -15.23
N ASP A 386 13.49 11.33 -16.03
CA ASP A 386 13.07 12.68 -15.60
C ASP A 386 11.65 13.00 -16.08
N ALA A 387 11.18 14.20 -15.80
CA ALA A 387 9.83 14.62 -16.16
C ALA A 387 9.55 14.45 -17.66
N SER A 388 10.50 14.83 -18.55
CA SER A 388 10.28 14.72 -19.99
C SER A 388 10.20 13.26 -20.50
N GLU A 389 10.97 12.36 -19.88
CA GLU A 389 10.88 10.93 -20.17
C GLU A 389 9.57 10.34 -19.61
N LEU A 390 9.10 10.80 -18.44
CA LEU A 390 7.83 10.38 -17.85
C LEU A 390 6.61 10.90 -18.62
N GLU A 391 6.65 12.10 -19.21
CA GLU A 391 5.56 12.62 -20.08
C GLU A 391 5.18 11.62 -21.16
N THR A 392 6.16 10.94 -21.77
CA THR A 392 5.89 9.94 -22.81
C THR A 392 5.01 8.78 -22.31
N LEU A 393 5.08 8.46 -21.02
CA LEU A 393 4.26 7.42 -20.41
C LEU A 393 2.81 7.89 -20.20
N TYR A 394 2.61 9.16 -19.83
CA TYR A 394 1.25 9.72 -19.71
C TYR A 394 0.53 9.77 -21.04
N TYR A 395 1.21 10.16 -22.14
CA TYR A 395 0.63 10.10 -23.48
C TYR A 395 0.18 8.68 -23.87
N ARG A 396 0.93 7.65 -23.49
CA ARG A 396 0.58 6.25 -23.73
C ARG A 396 -0.60 5.76 -22.87
N LEU A 397 -0.90 6.44 -21.78
CA LEU A 397 -2.05 6.13 -20.90
C LEU A 397 -3.34 6.79 -21.38
N MET A 398 -3.27 7.74 -22.30
CA MET A 398 -4.46 8.33 -22.91
C MET A 398 -5.09 7.37 -23.94
N PRO A 399 -6.43 7.33 -24.04
CA PRO A 399 -7.06 6.59 -25.13
C PRO A 399 -6.62 7.15 -26.49
N PRO A 400 -6.47 6.31 -27.53
CA PRO A 400 -6.13 6.78 -28.85
C PRO A 400 -7.21 7.73 -29.38
N ALA A 401 -6.79 8.82 -30.03
CA ALA A 401 -7.70 9.79 -30.64
C ALA A 401 -8.61 9.10 -31.66
N GLY A 402 -9.91 9.04 -31.39
CA GLY A 402 -10.89 8.48 -32.31
C GLY A 402 -11.87 7.43 -31.76
N ASN A 403 -11.78 7.10 -30.47
CA ASN A 403 -12.74 6.20 -29.78
C ASN A 403 -13.46 6.97 -28.65
N CYS A 404 -14.24 8.01 -29.00
CA CYS A 404 -15.27 8.60 -28.15
C CYS A 404 -16.64 8.13 -28.60
#